data_072ebc55799ccf8d0ffb163ed701d8a7
#
_entry.id   072ebc55799ccf8d0ffb163ed701d8a7
#
_cell.length_a   1.000
_cell.length_b   1.000
_cell.length_c   1.000
_cell.angle_alpha   90.00
_cell.angle_beta   90.00
_cell.angle_gamma   90.00
#
_symmetry.space_group_name_H-M   'P 1'
#
loop_
_entity.id
_entity.type
_entity.pdbx_description
1 polymer ?
#
loop_
_entity_poly.entity_id
_entity_poly.type
_entity_poly.pdbx_seq_one_letter_code
_entity_poly.pdbx_strand_id
1 'polypeptide(L)'
;MRKLVATAVIAAFGIAGVAPAMAADAATVTLTGGSKAVVNVLPDTLVATTNSSGTVEYKADGKTIAGCDKVATTTVTPFVAKCTWLPTVAQATNLTAVFTPADTTVAPVTSAVVIAKVGAPVQGVISPINIYVDTVLASGSTGVLAPRFSACAIQSEYLLGQTIVFRVYANNADLGGAAMDNTNTAKAYIEVSGVKDPITLSYGNHSGSAFWTGVLKTGTAVGNYSTLGIINYKITMVAKDITTAKVLASKRVAKTVDGKTTYEWVSYYRTKKLTWPIKGATGTLAPYWAATTSLLTLYAPPAAK
;
A
#
# COMPACT_ATOMS: atom_id res chain seq x y z
N MET A 1 -111.41 4.68 -3.08
CA MET A 1 -110.18 5.20 -2.44
C MET A 1 -109.31 4.03 -2.08
N ARG A 2 -108.35 3.71 -2.87
CA ARG A 2 -107.35 2.61 -2.63
C ARG A 2 -105.99 3.22 -2.34
N LYS A 3 -105.52 3.05 -1.12
CA LYS A 3 -104.16 3.46 -0.72
C LYS A 3 -103.16 2.41 -1.16
N LEU A 4 -102.19 2.78 -2.04
CA LEU A 4 -101.05 2.01 -2.38
C LEU A 4 -99.99 2.27 -1.33
N VAL A 5 -99.56 1.21 -0.68
CA VAL A 5 -98.38 1.19 0.21
C VAL A 5 -97.16 0.71 -0.64
N ALA A 6 -96.24 1.61 -0.83
CA ALA A 6 -94.98 1.28 -1.51
C ALA A 6 -93.97 0.80 -0.45
N THR A 7 -93.54 -0.45 -0.54
CA THR A 7 -92.46 -1.04 0.29
C THR A 7 -91.14 -0.73 -0.35
N ALA A 8 -90.31 0.09 0.29
CA ALA A 8 -88.94 0.34 -0.13
C ALA A 8 -88.01 -0.78 0.40
N VAL A 9 -87.37 -1.54 -0.51
CA VAL A 9 -86.34 -2.49 -0.18
C VAL A 9 -84.99 -1.76 -0.18
N ILE A 10 -84.38 -1.60 1.00
CA ILE A 10 -83.05 -1.02 1.15
C ILE A 10 -82.04 -2.18 0.95
N ALA A 11 -81.37 -2.24 -0.21
CA ALA A 11 -80.24 -3.11 -0.45
C ALA A 11 -79.01 -2.49 0.25
N ALA A 12 -78.56 -3.13 1.33
CA ALA A 12 -77.27 -2.79 1.98
C ALA A 12 -76.11 -3.30 1.13
N PHE A 13 -75.45 -2.40 0.39
CA PHE A 13 -74.19 -2.69 -0.23
C PHE A 13 -73.13 -2.72 0.87
N GLY A 14 -72.63 -3.94 1.21
CA GLY A 14 -71.45 -4.10 2.03
C GLY A 14 -70.21 -3.63 1.25
N ILE A 15 -69.65 -2.48 1.62
CA ILE A 15 -68.34 -2.04 1.15
C ILE A 15 -67.32 -2.92 1.88
N ALA A 16 -66.83 -3.98 1.20
CA ALA A 16 -65.63 -4.70 1.63
C ALA A 16 -64.50 -3.67 1.57
N GLY A 17 -64.06 -3.16 2.72
CA GLY A 17 -62.89 -2.30 2.84
C GLY A 17 -61.67 -3.10 2.35
N VAL A 18 -61.17 -2.78 1.16
CA VAL A 18 -59.84 -3.20 0.71
C VAL A 18 -58.84 -2.48 1.62
N ALA A 19 -58.26 -3.18 2.57
CA ALA A 19 -57.14 -2.66 3.34
C ALA A 19 -56.04 -2.23 2.34
N PRO A 20 -55.46 -1.02 2.47
CA PRO A 20 -54.40 -0.61 1.60
C PRO A 20 -53.28 -1.64 1.77
N ALA A 21 -52.88 -2.32 0.68
CA ALA A 21 -51.70 -3.14 0.66
C ALA A 21 -50.52 -2.24 1.07
N MET A 22 -49.93 -2.51 2.22
CA MET A 22 -48.71 -1.83 2.63
C MET A 22 -47.69 -2.09 1.52
N ALA A 23 -47.25 -1.02 0.85
CA ALA A 23 -46.21 -1.15 -0.16
C ALA A 23 -44.97 -1.76 0.52
N ALA A 24 -44.53 -2.91 0.03
CA ALA A 24 -43.29 -3.53 0.54
C ALA A 24 -42.14 -2.51 0.34
N ASP A 25 -41.29 -2.38 1.35
CA ASP A 25 -40.14 -1.49 1.25
C ASP A 25 -39.30 -1.84 0.01
N ALA A 26 -38.90 -0.83 -0.77
CA ALA A 26 -38.11 -1.03 -1.96
C ALA A 26 -36.79 -1.73 -1.62
N ALA A 27 -36.37 -2.69 -2.44
CA ALA A 27 -35.10 -3.37 -2.25
C ALA A 27 -33.92 -2.40 -2.36
N THR A 28 -32.92 -2.59 -1.52
CA THR A 28 -31.67 -1.82 -1.59
C THR A 28 -30.46 -2.75 -1.51
N VAL A 29 -29.38 -2.37 -2.19
CA VAL A 29 -28.10 -3.07 -2.12
C VAL A 29 -26.94 -2.10 -2.21
N THR A 30 -25.97 -2.25 -1.32
CA THR A 30 -24.68 -1.54 -1.38
C THR A 30 -23.56 -2.54 -1.56
N LEU A 31 -22.61 -2.23 -2.45
CA LEU A 31 -21.43 -3.05 -2.72
C LEU A 31 -20.18 -2.36 -2.20
N THR A 32 -19.31 -3.12 -1.52
CA THR A 32 -17.99 -2.70 -1.07
C THR A 32 -16.94 -3.78 -1.40
N GLY A 33 -15.66 -3.39 -1.43
CA GLY A 33 -14.55 -4.28 -1.79
C GLY A 33 -13.96 -3.95 -3.15
N GLY A 34 -13.05 -4.79 -3.65
CA GLY A 34 -12.39 -4.64 -4.95
C GLY A 34 -11.14 -3.76 -4.94
N SER A 35 -10.73 -3.19 -3.81
CA SER A 35 -9.58 -2.29 -3.72
C SER A 35 -8.23 -2.98 -3.56
N LYS A 36 -8.20 -4.27 -3.23
CA LYS A 36 -6.99 -5.02 -2.88
C LYS A 36 -6.63 -6.12 -3.86
N ALA A 37 -7.45 -6.35 -4.88
CA ALA A 37 -7.24 -7.45 -5.81
C ALA A 37 -6.01 -7.25 -6.71
N VAL A 38 -5.26 -8.34 -6.93
CA VAL A 38 -4.14 -8.42 -7.88
C VAL A 38 -4.40 -9.57 -8.83
N VAL A 39 -4.21 -9.32 -10.13
CA VAL A 39 -4.46 -10.29 -11.21
C VAL A 39 -3.81 -11.65 -10.91
N ASN A 40 -4.63 -12.70 -10.91
CA ASN A 40 -4.24 -14.10 -10.72
C ASN A 40 -3.41 -14.41 -9.44
N VAL A 41 -3.29 -13.44 -8.52
CA VAL A 41 -2.43 -13.57 -7.32
C VAL A 41 -3.21 -13.37 -6.04
N LEU A 42 -3.89 -12.23 -5.91
CA LEU A 42 -4.57 -11.85 -4.67
C LEU A 42 -6.06 -11.61 -4.93
N PRO A 43 -6.93 -12.46 -4.40
CA PRO A 43 -8.37 -12.22 -4.43
C PRO A 43 -8.76 -11.10 -3.47
N ASP A 44 -9.88 -10.45 -3.74
CA ASP A 44 -10.54 -9.56 -2.79
C ASP A 44 -11.93 -10.08 -2.45
N THR A 45 -12.42 -9.74 -1.26
CA THR A 45 -13.76 -10.09 -0.83
C THR A 45 -14.70 -8.94 -1.14
N LEU A 46 -15.65 -9.20 -2.03
CA LEU A 46 -16.76 -8.31 -2.32
C LEU A 46 -17.87 -8.56 -1.31
N VAL A 47 -18.39 -7.48 -0.73
CA VAL A 47 -19.43 -7.55 0.28
C VAL A 47 -20.64 -6.74 -0.18
N ALA A 48 -21.77 -7.40 -0.34
CA ALA A 48 -23.05 -6.74 -0.58
C ALA A 48 -23.86 -6.70 0.72
N THR A 49 -24.36 -5.54 1.07
CA THR A 49 -25.29 -5.34 2.20
C THR A 49 -26.65 -4.95 1.65
N THR A 50 -27.71 -5.66 2.07
CA THR A 50 -29.07 -5.49 1.61
C THR A 50 -30.01 -5.16 2.77
N ASN A 51 -31.22 -4.68 2.46
CA ASN A 51 -32.25 -4.37 3.46
C ASN A 51 -33.16 -5.57 3.81
N SER A 52 -33.04 -6.68 3.08
CA SER A 52 -33.80 -7.89 3.35
C SER A 52 -33.01 -9.13 2.95
N SER A 53 -33.50 -10.34 3.32
CA SER A 53 -32.93 -11.60 2.88
C SER A 53 -33.18 -11.86 1.39
N GLY A 54 -32.28 -12.60 0.74
CA GLY A 54 -32.38 -12.93 -0.66
C GLY A 54 -31.07 -13.50 -1.22
N THR A 55 -30.85 -13.30 -2.51
CA THR A 55 -29.64 -13.73 -3.20
C THR A 55 -28.98 -12.56 -3.92
N VAL A 56 -27.67 -12.59 -4.04
CA VAL A 56 -26.86 -11.58 -4.71
C VAL A 56 -26.04 -12.22 -5.83
N GLU A 57 -26.16 -11.67 -7.03
CA GLU A 57 -25.26 -11.95 -8.15
C GLU A 57 -24.21 -10.85 -8.25
N TYR A 58 -22.93 -11.22 -8.28
CA TYR A 58 -21.82 -10.27 -8.44
C TYR A 58 -21.32 -10.27 -9.88
N LYS A 59 -21.10 -9.09 -10.41
CA LYS A 59 -20.62 -8.89 -11.79
C LYS A 59 -19.35 -8.04 -11.84
N ALA A 60 -18.45 -8.43 -12.74
CA ALA A 60 -17.28 -7.69 -13.13
C ALA A 60 -17.41 -7.31 -14.61
N ASP A 61 -17.40 -6.03 -14.95
CA ASP A 61 -17.67 -5.50 -16.30
C ASP A 61 -18.91 -6.12 -16.96
N GLY A 62 -19.98 -6.26 -16.18
CA GLY A 62 -21.25 -6.82 -16.60
C GLY A 62 -21.32 -8.35 -16.70
N LYS A 63 -20.19 -9.06 -16.50
CA LYS A 63 -20.14 -10.54 -16.51
C LYS A 63 -20.22 -11.08 -15.10
N THR A 64 -21.00 -12.12 -14.88
CA THR A 64 -21.12 -12.80 -13.60
C THR A 64 -19.77 -13.36 -13.15
N ILE A 65 -19.40 -13.09 -11.90
CA ILE A 65 -18.21 -13.67 -11.29
C ILE A 65 -18.47 -15.15 -11.00
N ALA A 66 -17.56 -16.01 -11.44
CA ALA A 66 -17.69 -17.45 -11.26
C ALA A 66 -17.88 -17.83 -9.78
N GLY A 67 -18.92 -18.60 -9.49
CA GLY A 67 -19.29 -19.01 -8.13
C GLY A 67 -20.00 -17.92 -7.30
N CYS A 68 -20.35 -16.78 -7.91
CA CYS A 68 -21.03 -15.67 -7.24
C CYS A 68 -22.33 -15.25 -7.96
N ASP A 69 -23.00 -16.19 -8.61
CA ASP A 69 -24.26 -15.99 -9.35
C ASP A 69 -25.51 -15.95 -8.46
N LYS A 70 -25.49 -16.64 -7.31
CA LYS A 70 -26.61 -16.76 -6.36
C LYS A 70 -26.12 -16.86 -4.92
N VAL A 71 -25.37 -15.88 -4.46
CA VAL A 71 -24.86 -15.88 -3.09
C VAL A 71 -25.98 -15.49 -2.14
N ALA A 72 -26.37 -16.39 -1.23
CA ALA A 72 -27.39 -16.11 -0.23
C ALA A 72 -26.89 -15.04 0.76
N THR A 73 -27.79 -14.14 1.15
CA THR A 73 -27.54 -13.22 2.26
C THR A 73 -27.62 -13.95 3.60
N THR A 74 -27.07 -13.36 4.65
CA THR A 74 -27.36 -13.77 6.03
C THR A 74 -28.89 -13.71 6.30
N THR A 75 -29.35 -14.48 7.25
CA THR A 75 -30.79 -14.54 7.62
C THR A 75 -31.20 -13.48 8.64
N VAL A 76 -30.23 -12.77 9.22
CA VAL A 76 -30.42 -11.72 10.24
C VAL A 76 -29.74 -10.43 9.81
N THR A 77 -30.24 -9.32 10.28
CA THR A 77 -29.67 -8.00 10.06
C THR A 77 -28.30 -7.84 10.74
N PRO A 78 -27.28 -7.29 10.05
CA PRO A 78 -27.32 -6.83 8.66
C PRO A 78 -27.34 -8.01 7.67
N PHE A 79 -28.18 -7.94 6.63
CA PHE A 79 -28.23 -8.95 5.57
C PHE A 79 -27.04 -8.79 4.66
N VAL A 80 -26.09 -9.74 4.71
CA VAL A 80 -24.79 -9.63 4.04
C VAL A 80 -24.54 -10.84 3.17
N ALA A 81 -24.17 -10.62 1.92
CA ALA A 81 -23.62 -11.65 1.03
C ALA A 81 -22.13 -11.35 0.77
N LYS A 82 -21.30 -12.39 0.63
CA LYS A 82 -19.86 -12.26 0.37
C LYS A 82 -19.45 -13.09 -0.81
N CYS A 83 -18.66 -12.52 -1.71
CA CYS A 83 -18.09 -13.18 -2.87
C CYS A 83 -16.59 -12.99 -2.87
N THR A 84 -15.81 -14.05 -3.08
CA THR A 84 -14.38 -13.97 -3.31
C THR A 84 -14.14 -13.79 -4.80
N TRP A 85 -13.55 -12.66 -5.18
CA TRP A 85 -13.24 -12.30 -6.56
C TRP A 85 -11.74 -12.31 -6.82
N LEU A 86 -11.28 -13.14 -7.74
CA LEU A 86 -9.93 -13.15 -8.26
C LEU A 86 -9.95 -12.61 -9.70
N PRO A 87 -9.45 -11.39 -9.95
CA PRO A 87 -9.42 -10.82 -11.30
C PRO A 87 -8.42 -11.55 -12.19
N THR A 88 -8.75 -11.67 -13.46
CA THR A 88 -7.89 -12.29 -14.49
C THR A 88 -7.24 -11.28 -15.43
N VAL A 89 -7.63 -10.00 -15.34
CA VAL A 89 -7.12 -8.93 -16.19
C VAL A 89 -6.73 -7.72 -15.32
N ALA A 90 -5.55 -7.13 -15.59
CA ALA A 90 -5.07 -5.93 -14.91
C ALA A 90 -5.63 -4.68 -15.58
N GLN A 91 -6.77 -4.23 -15.13
CA GLN A 91 -7.43 -3.00 -15.62
C GLN A 91 -8.38 -2.45 -14.56
N ALA A 92 -8.89 -1.25 -14.80
CA ALA A 92 -10.03 -0.75 -14.04
C ALA A 92 -11.26 -1.61 -14.39
N THR A 93 -11.87 -2.23 -13.38
CA THR A 93 -13.00 -3.15 -13.53
C THR A 93 -14.21 -2.56 -12.81
N ASN A 94 -15.34 -2.51 -13.49
CA ASN A 94 -16.60 -2.07 -12.91
C ASN A 94 -17.29 -3.24 -12.20
N LEU A 95 -17.38 -3.14 -10.88
CA LEU A 95 -18.06 -4.13 -10.05
C LEU A 95 -19.48 -3.67 -9.73
N THR A 96 -20.43 -4.60 -9.86
CA THR A 96 -21.83 -4.40 -9.46
C THR A 96 -22.36 -5.64 -8.74
N ALA A 97 -23.36 -5.43 -7.90
CA ALA A 97 -24.13 -6.49 -7.25
C ALA A 97 -25.61 -6.36 -7.62
N VAL A 98 -26.21 -7.44 -8.09
CA VAL A 98 -27.65 -7.51 -8.37
C VAL A 98 -28.29 -8.30 -7.24
N PHE A 99 -29.11 -7.63 -6.44
CA PHE A 99 -29.85 -8.26 -5.34
C PHE A 99 -31.24 -8.67 -5.79
N THR A 100 -31.60 -9.92 -5.55
CA THR A 100 -32.92 -10.48 -5.74
C THR A 100 -33.49 -10.82 -4.36
N PRO A 101 -34.50 -10.06 -3.86
CA PRO A 101 -35.15 -10.36 -2.59
C PRO A 101 -35.80 -11.75 -2.56
N ALA A 102 -35.91 -12.33 -1.37
CA ALA A 102 -36.66 -13.57 -1.16
C ALA A 102 -38.15 -13.35 -1.34
N ASP A 103 -38.65 -12.16 -1.08
CA ASP A 103 -40.01 -11.75 -1.41
C ASP A 103 -40.13 -11.48 -2.92
N THR A 104 -40.79 -12.37 -3.63
CA THR A 104 -40.97 -12.30 -5.08
C THR A 104 -41.84 -11.14 -5.55
N THR A 105 -42.52 -10.45 -4.65
CA THR A 105 -43.31 -9.23 -4.98
C THR A 105 -42.43 -8.00 -5.11
N VAL A 106 -41.19 -8.05 -4.61
CA VAL A 106 -40.21 -6.95 -4.66
C VAL A 106 -39.25 -7.18 -5.82
N ALA A 107 -39.13 -6.19 -6.71
CA ALA A 107 -38.26 -6.29 -7.89
C ALA A 107 -36.77 -6.32 -7.51
N PRO A 108 -35.94 -7.05 -8.27
CA PRO A 108 -34.47 -7.00 -8.11
C PRO A 108 -33.91 -5.61 -8.31
N VAL A 109 -32.80 -5.31 -7.61
CA VAL A 109 -32.10 -4.01 -7.67
C VAL A 109 -30.60 -4.21 -7.88
N THR A 110 -29.99 -3.28 -8.62
CA THR A 110 -28.54 -3.28 -8.87
C THR A 110 -27.87 -2.18 -8.03
N SER A 111 -26.72 -2.48 -7.44
CA SER A 111 -25.91 -1.53 -6.69
C SER A 111 -25.34 -0.41 -7.57
N ALA A 112 -24.90 0.68 -6.95
CA ALA A 112 -23.97 1.60 -7.61
C ALA A 112 -22.69 0.84 -8.05
N VAL A 113 -22.05 1.35 -9.11
CA VAL A 113 -20.80 0.80 -9.63
C VAL A 113 -19.65 1.09 -8.68
N VAL A 114 -18.89 0.09 -8.32
CA VAL A 114 -17.60 0.22 -7.63
C VAL A 114 -16.49 -0.01 -8.65
N ILE A 115 -15.62 0.98 -8.84
CA ILE A 115 -14.48 0.86 -9.76
C ILE A 115 -13.29 0.26 -8.99
N ALA A 116 -12.97 -1.00 -9.30
CA ALA A 116 -11.80 -1.67 -8.80
C ALA A 116 -10.58 -1.37 -9.68
N LYS A 117 -9.50 -0.87 -9.08
CA LYS A 117 -8.20 -0.73 -9.75
C LYS A 117 -7.39 -2.00 -9.53
N VAL A 118 -7.44 -2.91 -10.49
CA VAL A 118 -6.71 -4.19 -10.41
C VAL A 118 -5.26 -3.98 -10.85
N GLY A 119 -4.33 -4.24 -9.94
CA GLY A 119 -2.89 -4.22 -10.22
C GLY A 119 -2.44 -5.48 -10.98
N ALA A 120 -1.49 -5.33 -11.91
CA ALA A 120 -0.72 -6.46 -12.40
C ALA A 120 0.35 -6.84 -11.38
N PRO A 121 0.66 -8.15 -11.20
CA PRO A 121 1.89 -8.53 -10.54
C PRO A 121 3.05 -7.92 -11.34
N VAL A 122 3.84 -7.09 -10.70
CA VAL A 122 5.04 -6.53 -11.34
C VAL A 122 6.03 -7.68 -11.46
N GLN A 123 6.30 -8.13 -12.68
CA GLN A 123 7.48 -8.96 -12.93
C GLN A 123 8.70 -8.07 -12.73
N GLY A 124 9.23 -8.08 -11.52
CA GLY A 124 10.43 -7.35 -11.17
C GLY A 124 11.63 -8.25 -11.22
N VAL A 125 12.75 -7.74 -11.69
CA VAL A 125 14.06 -8.26 -11.31
C VAL A 125 14.19 -7.97 -9.81
N ILE A 126 14.42 -9.00 -9.00
CA ILE A 126 14.72 -8.80 -7.58
C ILE A 126 15.95 -7.90 -7.51
N SER A 127 15.80 -6.74 -6.89
CA SER A 127 16.94 -5.84 -6.71
C SER A 127 17.96 -6.48 -5.76
N PRO A 128 19.25 -6.46 -6.09
CA PRO A 128 20.30 -6.90 -5.17
C PRO A 128 20.53 -5.89 -4.03
N ILE A 129 19.87 -4.73 -4.06
CA ILE A 129 20.02 -3.69 -3.05
C ILE A 129 18.96 -3.89 -1.97
N ASN A 130 19.41 -4.19 -0.75
CA ASN A 130 18.58 -4.26 0.43
C ASN A 130 18.70 -2.94 1.18
N ILE A 131 17.55 -2.35 1.53
CA ILE A 131 17.45 -1.05 2.19
C ILE A 131 16.80 -1.22 3.55
N TYR A 132 17.38 -0.59 4.57
CA TYR A 132 16.84 -0.49 5.93
C TYR A 132 16.69 0.97 6.28
N VAL A 133 15.62 1.33 6.95
CA VAL A 133 15.34 2.67 7.42
C VAL A 133 14.87 2.66 8.86
N ASP A 134 15.38 3.56 9.63
CA ASP A 134 14.79 4.00 10.88
C ASP A 134 14.66 5.52 10.90
N THR A 135 13.90 6.03 11.86
CA THR A 135 13.70 7.47 12.01
C THR A 135 13.90 7.90 13.46
N VAL A 136 14.43 9.10 13.60
CA VAL A 136 14.66 9.72 14.91
C VAL A 136 14.21 11.18 14.89
N LEU A 137 13.95 11.74 16.07
CA LEU A 137 13.69 13.16 16.22
C LEU A 137 15.00 13.94 16.08
N ALA A 138 14.98 15.00 15.26
CA ALA A 138 16.10 15.93 15.21
C ALA A 138 16.30 16.65 16.55
N SER A 139 17.55 17.00 16.86
CA SER A 139 17.87 17.83 18.03
C SER A 139 17.24 19.23 17.90
N GLY A 140 16.98 19.86 19.04
CA GLY A 140 16.48 21.25 19.10
C GLY A 140 14.97 21.40 19.31
N SER A 141 14.20 20.32 19.34
CA SER A 141 12.79 20.38 19.76
C SER A 141 12.68 20.64 21.27
N THR A 142 11.84 21.62 21.65
CA THR A 142 11.67 22.06 23.04
C THR A 142 10.19 22.13 23.44
N GLY A 143 9.90 22.30 24.72
CA GLY A 143 8.54 22.41 25.24
C GLY A 143 7.70 21.16 24.92
N VAL A 144 6.50 21.34 24.41
CA VAL A 144 5.58 20.24 24.03
C VAL A 144 6.13 19.39 22.90
N LEU A 145 7.08 19.91 22.13
CA LEU A 145 7.75 19.21 21.04
C LEU A 145 9.06 18.51 21.47
N ALA A 146 9.45 18.66 22.74
CA ALA A 146 10.64 18.00 23.28
C ALA A 146 10.55 16.47 23.11
N PRO A 147 11.70 15.80 22.90
CA PRO A 147 11.71 14.34 22.78
C PRO A 147 11.20 13.68 24.06
N ARG A 148 10.33 12.69 23.94
CA ARG A 148 9.86 11.87 25.07
C ARG A 148 10.92 10.89 25.57
N PHE A 149 11.92 10.62 24.73
CA PHE A 149 13.01 9.67 24.98
C PHE A 149 14.36 10.38 24.78
N SER A 150 15.44 9.69 25.08
CA SER A 150 16.79 10.21 24.84
C SER A 150 16.99 10.57 23.36
N ALA A 151 17.88 11.54 23.11
CA ALA A 151 18.25 11.92 21.75
C ALA A 151 18.67 10.70 20.92
N CYS A 152 18.28 10.68 19.64
CA CYS A 152 18.53 9.58 18.71
C CYS A 152 17.79 8.26 19.01
N ALA A 153 16.80 8.22 19.93
CA ALA A 153 15.93 7.09 20.07
C ALA A 153 15.10 6.89 18.80
N ILE A 154 15.01 5.65 18.32
CA ILE A 154 14.18 5.28 17.18
C ILE A 154 12.72 5.48 17.57
N GLN A 155 11.99 6.21 16.73
CA GLN A 155 10.55 6.42 16.90
C GLN A 155 9.86 6.52 15.55
N SER A 156 8.57 6.20 15.52
CA SER A 156 7.71 6.23 14.33
C SER A 156 6.55 7.22 14.46
N GLU A 157 6.41 7.86 15.61
CA GLU A 157 5.34 8.81 15.93
C GLU A 157 5.92 10.19 16.20
N TYR A 158 5.37 11.19 15.56
CA TYR A 158 5.86 12.57 15.61
C TYR A 158 4.71 13.54 15.81
N LEU A 159 5.02 14.69 16.38
CA LEU A 159 4.10 15.83 16.49
C LEU A 159 4.39 16.84 15.37
N LEU A 160 3.35 17.46 14.84
CA LEU A 160 3.48 18.56 13.88
C LEU A 160 4.32 19.69 14.49
N GLY A 161 5.36 20.10 13.77
CA GLY A 161 6.38 21.02 14.25
C GLY A 161 7.71 20.35 14.61
N GLN A 162 7.72 19.03 14.78
CA GLN A 162 8.96 18.27 14.95
C GLN A 162 9.65 18.04 13.61
N THR A 163 10.95 17.85 13.62
CA THR A 163 11.75 17.52 12.44
C THR A 163 12.15 16.06 12.51
N ILE A 164 11.81 15.31 11.45
CA ILE A 164 12.07 13.87 11.32
C ILE A 164 13.39 13.68 10.59
N VAL A 165 14.29 12.88 11.15
CA VAL A 165 15.52 12.45 10.48
C VAL A 165 15.40 11.00 10.11
N PHE A 166 15.46 10.72 8.82
CA PHE A 166 15.59 9.36 8.30
C PHE A 166 17.06 8.94 8.37
N ARG A 167 17.32 7.75 8.90
CA ARG A 167 18.61 7.09 8.84
C ARG A 167 18.45 5.85 7.95
N VAL A 168 19.20 5.82 6.85
CA VAL A 168 19.06 4.79 5.84
C VAL A 168 20.37 4.01 5.70
N TYR A 169 20.27 2.70 5.78
CA TYR A 169 21.34 1.75 5.53
C TYR A 169 20.98 0.94 4.29
N ALA A 170 21.98 0.63 3.48
CA ALA A 170 21.77 -0.27 2.37
C ALA A 170 23.02 -1.11 2.11
N ASN A 171 22.80 -2.30 1.55
CA ASN A 171 23.86 -3.13 1.03
C ASN A 171 23.53 -3.62 -0.39
N ASN A 172 24.55 -4.03 -1.12
CA ASN A 172 24.40 -4.54 -2.47
C ASN A 172 24.92 -5.98 -2.54
N ALA A 173 24.02 -6.94 -2.74
CA ALA A 173 24.34 -8.37 -2.82
C ALA A 173 25.24 -8.69 -4.03
N ASP A 174 25.12 -7.98 -5.16
CA ASP A 174 26.00 -8.14 -6.33
C ASP A 174 27.46 -7.76 -6.03
N LEU A 175 27.68 -6.99 -4.97
CA LEU A 175 29.00 -6.63 -4.46
C LEU A 175 29.38 -7.42 -3.20
N GLY A 176 28.85 -8.64 -3.03
CA GLY A 176 29.13 -9.48 -1.88
C GLY A 176 28.53 -8.95 -0.56
N GLY A 177 27.45 -8.19 -0.63
CA GLY A 177 26.81 -7.57 0.55
C GLY A 177 27.50 -6.29 1.04
N ALA A 178 28.38 -5.68 0.23
CA ALA A 178 29.06 -4.45 0.59
C ALA A 178 28.06 -3.33 0.91
N ALA A 179 28.34 -2.59 1.98
CA ALA A 179 27.55 -1.41 2.34
C ALA A 179 27.56 -0.37 1.20
N MET A 180 26.41 0.24 0.99
CA MET A 180 26.28 1.35 0.04
C MET A 180 26.67 2.65 0.74
N ASP A 181 27.76 3.24 0.27
CA ASP A 181 28.32 4.49 0.72
C ASP A 181 28.47 5.50 -0.43
N ASN A 182 29.10 6.64 -0.20
CA ASN A 182 29.31 7.66 -1.21
C ASN A 182 30.28 7.26 -2.34
N THR A 183 31.04 6.17 -2.18
CA THR A 183 31.99 5.68 -3.20
C THR A 183 31.28 4.82 -4.26
N ASN A 184 30.28 4.03 -3.85
CA ASN A 184 29.60 3.05 -4.71
C ASN A 184 28.12 3.42 -5.02
N THR A 185 27.58 4.50 -4.45
CA THR A 185 26.22 4.96 -4.69
C THR A 185 26.21 6.13 -5.66
N ALA A 186 25.38 6.04 -6.70
CA ALA A 186 25.16 7.09 -7.68
C ALA A 186 24.06 8.09 -7.26
N LYS A 187 22.97 7.58 -6.66
CA LYS A 187 21.84 8.38 -6.17
C LYS A 187 21.26 7.74 -4.92
N ALA A 188 20.87 8.59 -3.97
CA ALA A 188 20.13 8.19 -2.77
C ALA A 188 19.15 9.32 -2.40
N TYR A 189 17.84 9.03 -2.37
CA TYR A 189 16.83 10.04 -2.08
C TYR A 189 15.55 9.43 -1.52
N ILE A 190 14.73 10.29 -0.91
CA ILE A 190 13.40 9.94 -0.39
C ILE A 190 12.36 10.80 -1.09
N GLU A 191 11.34 10.19 -1.65
CA GLU A 191 10.12 10.82 -2.11
C GLU A 191 9.08 10.72 -0.99
N VAL A 192 8.51 11.84 -0.58
CA VAL A 192 7.44 11.90 0.43
C VAL A 192 6.17 12.39 -0.24
N SER A 193 5.07 11.69 -0.04
CA SER A 193 3.77 12.05 -0.63
C SER A 193 3.34 13.44 -0.14
N GLY A 194 3.05 14.35 -1.07
CA GLY A 194 2.71 15.74 -0.76
C GLY A 194 3.91 16.69 -0.63
N VAL A 195 5.14 16.20 -0.75
CA VAL A 195 6.36 17.02 -0.87
C VAL A 195 6.78 17.07 -2.34
N LYS A 196 6.96 18.28 -2.87
CA LYS A 196 7.23 18.48 -4.32
C LYS A 196 8.56 17.88 -4.76
N ASP A 197 9.62 18.15 -4.00
CA ASP A 197 10.99 17.78 -4.37
C ASP A 197 11.48 16.62 -3.52
N PRO A 198 12.15 15.61 -4.10
CA PRO A 198 12.74 14.53 -3.33
C PRO A 198 13.79 15.02 -2.34
N ILE A 199 13.81 14.44 -1.16
CA ILE A 199 14.83 14.70 -0.13
C ILE A 199 16.07 13.91 -0.51
N THR A 200 17.15 14.60 -0.90
CA THR A 200 18.43 13.97 -1.18
C THR A 200 19.05 13.49 0.14
N LEU A 201 19.54 12.24 0.14
CA LEU A 201 20.24 11.67 1.29
C LEU A 201 21.73 12.04 1.26
N SER A 202 22.26 12.37 2.41
CA SER A 202 23.69 12.65 2.64
C SER A 202 24.32 11.50 3.42
N TYR A 203 25.46 10.99 2.93
CA TYR A 203 26.22 9.96 3.64
C TYR A 203 27.20 10.58 4.62
N GLY A 204 27.21 10.10 5.84
CA GLY A 204 28.10 10.63 6.87
C GLY A 204 28.27 9.71 8.07
N ASN A 205 29.29 10.00 8.87
CA ASN A 205 29.55 9.28 10.11
C ASN A 205 28.88 10.04 11.28
N HIS A 206 28.09 9.30 12.04
CA HIS A 206 27.43 9.78 13.26
C HIS A 206 27.86 8.89 14.43
N SER A 207 28.70 9.40 15.30
CA SER A 207 29.15 8.69 16.52
C SER A 207 29.70 7.28 16.27
N GLY A 208 30.51 7.14 15.22
CA GLY A 208 31.16 5.86 14.87
C GLY A 208 30.37 4.95 13.90
N SER A 209 29.14 5.31 13.58
CA SER A 209 28.34 4.60 12.57
C SER A 209 28.09 5.49 11.36
N ALA A 210 28.38 4.97 10.16
CA ALA A 210 28.15 5.69 8.91
C ALA A 210 26.85 5.22 8.27
N PHE A 211 26.01 6.17 7.85
CA PHE A 211 24.73 5.91 7.19
C PHE A 211 24.28 7.12 6.38
N TRP A 212 23.25 6.93 5.59
CA TRP A 212 22.60 7.98 4.82
C TRP A 212 21.56 8.69 5.68
N THR A 213 21.50 10.02 5.61
CA THR A 213 20.51 10.82 6.34
C THR A 213 19.72 11.70 5.42
N GLY A 214 18.41 11.78 5.69
CA GLY A 214 17.50 12.75 5.08
C GLY A 214 16.67 13.43 6.15
N VAL A 215 16.24 14.66 5.92
CA VAL A 215 15.52 15.47 6.89
C VAL A 215 14.18 15.91 6.33
N LEU A 216 13.11 15.58 7.03
CA LEU A 216 11.76 16.07 6.76
C LEU A 216 11.33 17.03 7.86
N LYS A 217 11.22 18.31 7.52
CA LYS A 217 10.66 19.31 8.43
C LYS A 217 9.15 19.24 8.39
N THR A 218 8.51 19.18 9.56
CA THR A 218 7.05 19.26 9.66
C THR A 218 6.63 20.59 10.26
N GLY A 219 5.40 21.02 10.00
CA GLY A 219 4.86 22.27 10.54
C GLY A 219 4.04 23.03 9.52
N THR A 220 3.47 24.17 9.97
CA THR A 220 2.60 25.03 9.15
C THR A 220 3.36 26.05 8.29
N ALA A 221 4.68 26.17 8.46
CA ALA A 221 5.49 27.07 7.63
C ALA A 221 5.56 26.59 6.19
N VAL A 222 5.63 27.53 5.25
CA VAL A 222 5.73 27.23 3.81
C VAL A 222 6.93 26.31 3.53
N GLY A 223 6.70 25.26 2.78
CA GLY A 223 7.72 24.26 2.42
C GLY A 223 7.87 23.12 3.44
N ASN A 224 7.22 23.19 4.59
CA ASN A 224 7.19 22.07 5.53
C ASN A 224 6.04 21.11 5.22
N TYR A 225 6.21 19.85 5.61
CA TYR A 225 5.17 18.86 5.57
C TYR A 225 4.13 19.09 6.68
N SER A 226 2.85 19.18 6.34
CA SER A 226 1.79 19.54 7.30
C SER A 226 0.61 18.56 7.35
N THR A 227 0.60 17.52 6.52
CA THR A 227 -0.51 16.56 6.49
C THR A 227 -0.44 15.61 7.67
N LEU A 228 -1.47 15.62 8.51
CA LEU A 228 -1.58 14.72 9.67
C LEU A 228 -1.92 13.29 9.22
N GLY A 229 -1.58 12.32 10.06
CA GLY A 229 -1.80 10.89 9.82
C GLY A 229 -0.54 10.20 9.30
N ILE A 230 -0.73 9.15 8.51
CA ILE A 230 0.37 8.31 8.00
C ILE A 230 1.14 9.07 6.91
N ILE A 231 2.46 9.16 7.09
CA ILE A 231 3.38 9.73 6.10
C ILE A 231 3.80 8.62 5.14
N ASN A 232 3.34 8.71 3.89
CA ASN A 232 3.77 7.80 2.83
C ASN A 232 5.06 8.30 2.21
N TYR A 233 6.08 7.45 2.18
CA TYR A 233 7.36 7.77 1.58
C TYR A 233 7.96 6.58 0.82
N LYS A 234 8.89 6.87 -0.09
CA LYS A 234 9.65 5.87 -0.83
C LYS A 234 11.13 6.27 -0.85
N ILE A 235 11.99 5.37 -0.42
CA ILE A 235 13.44 5.52 -0.50
C ILE A 235 13.90 4.86 -1.80
N THR A 236 14.77 5.54 -2.53
CA THR A 236 15.41 5.00 -3.73
C THR A 236 16.92 5.13 -3.59
N MET A 237 17.62 4.02 -3.83
CA MET A 237 19.07 3.98 -3.89
C MET A 237 19.53 3.36 -5.21
N VAL A 238 20.48 4.01 -5.86
CA VAL A 238 21.03 3.59 -7.15
C VAL A 238 22.54 3.37 -6.98
N ALA A 239 23.01 2.16 -7.25
CA ALA A 239 24.45 1.86 -7.27
C ALA A 239 25.12 2.52 -8.47
N LYS A 240 26.40 2.84 -8.35
CA LYS A 240 27.22 3.26 -9.50
C LYS A 240 27.42 2.11 -10.47
N ASP A 241 27.62 2.43 -11.74
CA ASP A 241 28.00 1.44 -12.75
C ASP A 241 29.32 0.77 -12.35
N ILE A 242 29.40 -0.55 -12.54
CA ILE A 242 30.63 -1.33 -12.34
C ILE A 242 31.44 -1.23 -13.64
N THR A 243 32.55 -0.51 -13.59
CA THR A 243 33.44 -0.28 -14.74
C THR A 243 34.70 -1.11 -14.70
N THR A 244 34.96 -1.75 -13.56
CA THR A 244 36.18 -2.57 -13.34
C THR A 244 35.84 -3.85 -12.61
N ALA A 245 36.62 -4.89 -12.82
CA ALA A 245 36.54 -6.13 -12.07
C ALA A 245 37.91 -6.50 -11.51
N LYS A 246 37.93 -7.15 -10.34
CA LYS A 246 39.13 -7.82 -9.82
C LYS A 246 39.27 -9.16 -10.50
N VAL A 247 40.39 -9.37 -11.21
CA VAL A 247 40.70 -10.63 -11.86
C VAL A 247 41.95 -11.23 -11.24
N LEU A 248 41.92 -12.55 -11.02
CA LEU A 248 43.08 -13.27 -10.53
C LEU A 248 44.16 -13.23 -11.61
N ALA A 249 45.37 -12.88 -11.21
CA ALA A 249 46.55 -12.88 -12.05
C ALA A 249 47.69 -13.53 -11.28
N SER A 250 48.71 -14.00 -11.97
CA SER A 250 49.91 -14.51 -11.34
C SER A 250 51.13 -13.75 -11.85
N LYS A 251 52.10 -13.57 -10.99
CA LYS A 251 53.39 -13.00 -11.32
C LYS A 251 54.48 -13.87 -10.80
N ARG A 252 55.59 -13.88 -11.50
CA ARG A 252 56.79 -14.58 -11.10
C ARG A 252 57.57 -13.69 -10.13
N VAL A 253 57.85 -14.20 -8.94
CA VAL A 253 58.57 -13.45 -7.90
C VAL A 253 59.89 -14.19 -7.63
N ALA A 254 60.98 -13.45 -7.64
CA ALA A 254 62.29 -13.99 -7.28
C ALA A 254 62.38 -14.14 -5.75
N LYS A 255 62.86 -15.28 -5.29
CA LYS A 255 63.12 -15.55 -3.88
C LYS A 255 64.58 -16.03 -3.76
N THR A 256 65.38 -15.26 -3.04
CA THR A 256 66.78 -15.61 -2.80
C THR A 256 66.93 -16.17 -1.38
N VAL A 257 67.41 -17.44 -1.31
CA VAL A 257 67.70 -18.10 -0.06
C VAL A 257 69.14 -18.65 -0.20
N ASP A 258 69.98 -18.37 0.74
CA ASP A 258 71.43 -18.82 0.79
C ASP A 258 72.16 -18.45 -0.50
N GLY A 259 71.97 -17.26 -1.03
CA GLY A 259 72.63 -16.77 -2.24
C GLY A 259 72.13 -17.40 -3.55
N LYS A 260 71.19 -18.33 -3.50
CA LYS A 260 70.56 -18.93 -4.68
C LYS A 260 69.21 -18.34 -4.97
N THR A 261 69.03 -17.75 -6.15
CA THR A 261 67.77 -17.18 -6.59
C THR A 261 66.91 -18.26 -7.22
N THR A 262 65.70 -18.46 -6.67
CA THR A 262 64.64 -19.28 -7.23
C THR A 262 63.46 -18.37 -7.58
N TYR A 263 62.59 -18.88 -8.44
CA TYR A 263 61.37 -18.12 -8.85
C TYR A 263 60.15 -18.93 -8.50
N GLU A 264 59.18 -18.27 -7.85
CA GLU A 264 57.86 -18.83 -7.57
C GLU A 264 56.74 -18.00 -8.20
N TRP A 265 55.65 -18.66 -8.56
CA TRP A 265 54.45 -17.99 -9.05
C TRP A 265 53.59 -17.61 -7.87
N VAL A 266 53.29 -16.29 -7.75
CA VAL A 266 52.42 -15.76 -6.70
C VAL A 266 51.16 -15.23 -7.35
N SER A 267 50.03 -15.73 -6.89
CA SER A 267 48.73 -15.23 -7.33
C SER A 267 48.36 -13.92 -6.63
N TYR A 268 47.84 -12.99 -7.37
CA TYR A 268 47.33 -11.72 -6.85
C TYR A 268 46.12 -11.23 -7.64
N TYR A 269 45.32 -10.37 -7.04
CA TYR A 269 44.22 -9.74 -7.74
C TYR A 269 44.67 -8.43 -8.37
N ARG A 270 44.37 -8.23 -9.65
CA ARG A 270 44.54 -6.95 -10.34
C ARG A 270 43.18 -6.40 -10.79
N THR A 271 43.07 -5.10 -10.79
CA THR A 271 41.88 -4.41 -11.35
C THR A 271 41.99 -4.36 -12.88
N LYS A 272 40.97 -4.86 -13.57
CA LYS A 272 40.85 -4.80 -15.03
C LYS A 272 39.63 -3.97 -15.39
N LYS A 273 39.77 -3.04 -16.33
CA LYS A 273 38.67 -2.29 -16.89
C LYS A 273 37.78 -3.24 -17.70
N LEU A 274 36.45 -3.17 -17.47
CA LEU A 274 35.48 -3.91 -18.25
C LEU A 274 35.34 -3.29 -19.65
N THR A 275 35.15 -4.10 -20.67
CA THR A 275 34.86 -3.64 -22.03
C THR A 275 33.48 -2.99 -22.09
N TRP A 276 32.53 -3.54 -21.29
CA TRP A 276 31.17 -3.05 -21.14
C TRP A 276 30.87 -2.84 -19.65
N PRO A 277 30.59 -1.60 -19.21
CA PRO A 277 30.18 -1.36 -17.84
C PRO A 277 28.87 -2.11 -17.53
N ILE A 278 28.83 -2.74 -16.33
CA ILE A 278 27.61 -3.31 -15.79
C ILE A 278 26.84 -2.18 -15.13
N LYS A 279 25.60 -1.97 -15.53
CA LYS A 279 24.73 -0.92 -14.96
C LYS A 279 24.48 -1.18 -13.47
N GLY A 280 24.59 -0.13 -12.68
CA GLY A 280 24.28 -0.18 -11.27
C GLY A 280 22.81 -0.46 -11.02
N ALA A 281 22.54 -1.38 -10.11
CA ALA A 281 21.17 -1.74 -9.72
C ALA A 281 20.48 -0.60 -9.00
N THR A 282 19.14 -0.58 -9.06
CA THR A 282 18.28 0.31 -8.31
C THR A 282 17.50 -0.49 -7.26
N GLY A 283 17.56 -0.08 -6.01
CA GLY A 283 16.73 -0.60 -4.92
C GLY A 283 15.73 0.45 -4.45
N THR A 284 14.57 0.00 -4.02
CA THR A 284 13.53 0.85 -3.44
C THR A 284 12.96 0.23 -2.17
N LEU A 285 12.64 1.07 -1.20
CA LEU A 285 11.88 0.71 -0.02
C LEU A 285 10.71 1.69 0.12
N ALA A 286 9.50 1.20 0.03
CA ALA A 286 8.29 1.94 0.34
C ALA A 286 7.60 1.22 1.48
N PRO A 287 7.53 1.78 2.68
CA PRO A 287 6.78 1.19 3.77
C PRO A 287 5.32 1.11 3.37
N TYR A 288 4.78 -0.08 3.50
CA TYR A 288 3.39 -0.35 3.23
C TYR A 288 2.71 -0.67 4.56
N TRP A 289 1.41 -0.48 4.64
CA TRP A 289 0.60 -0.70 5.85
C TRP A 289 0.88 -2.02 6.60
N ALA A 290 1.53 -2.99 5.98
CA ALA A 290 1.95 -4.24 6.63
C ALA A 290 3.32 -4.18 7.32
N ALA A 291 4.14 -3.15 7.04
CA ALA A 291 5.49 -2.99 7.60
C ALA A 291 5.46 -2.00 8.78
N THR A 292 5.01 -2.45 9.92
CA THR A 292 4.71 -1.60 11.10
C THR A 292 5.90 -0.80 11.63
N THR A 293 7.13 -1.30 11.48
CA THR A 293 8.35 -0.62 12.00
C THR A 293 8.82 0.55 11.16
N SER A 294 8.34 0.68 9.93
CA SER A 294 8.73 1.75 9.00
C SER A 294 7.59 2.74 8.73
N LEU A 295 6.40 2.53 9.32
CA LEU A 295 5.28 3.46 9.23
C LEU A 295 5.54 4.67 10.11
N LEU A 296 5.41 5.85 9.53
CA LEU A 296 5.51 7.12 10.24
C LEU A 296 4.13 7.74 10.39
N THR A 297 3.84 8.24 11.58
CA THR A 297 2.58 8.93 11.86
C THR A 297 2.85 10.32 12.42
N LEU A 298 2.19 11.32 11.85
CA LEU A 298 2.25 12.71 12.29
C LEU A 298 0.95 13.08 13.01
N TYR A 299 1.05 13.45 14.26
CA TYR A 299 -0.07 13.88 15.10
C TYR A 299 -0.10 15.41 15.27
N ALA A 300 -1.29 15.94 15.54
CA ALA A 300 -1.40 17.31 16.01
C ALA A 300 -0.72 17.45 17.38
N PRO A 301 -0.02 18.57 17.66
CA PRO A 301 0.48 18.82 19.00
C PRO A 301 -0.68 18.94 20.00
N PRO A 302 -0.49 18.57 21.28
CA PRO A 302 -1.49 18.80 22.29
C PRO A 302 -1.81 20.30 22.39
N ALA A 303 -3.06 20.61 22.73
CA ALA A 303 -3.46 22.01 22.97
C ALA A 303 -2.55 22.61 24.06
N ALA A 304 -2.14 23.85 23.85
CA ALA A 304 -1.45 24.60 24.90
C ALA A 304 -2.38 24.72 26.11
N LYS A 305 -1.90 24.32 27.28
CA LYS A 305 -2.64 24.48 28.54
C LYS A 305 -2.60 25.93 28.98
#